data_ddf6a4083f94e219dd622cc2cca174c3
#
_entry.id   ddf6a4083f94e219dd622cc2cca174c3
#
_cell.length_a   1.000
_cell.length_b   1.000
_cell.length_c   1.000
_cell.angle_alpha   90.00
_cell.angle_beta   90.00
_cell.angle_gamma   90.00
#
_symmetry.space_group_name_H-M   'P 1'
#
loop_
_entity.id
_entity.type
_entity.pdbx_description
1 polymer ?
#
loop_
_entity_poly.entity_id
_entity_poly.type
_entity_poly.pdbx_seq_one_letter_code
_entity_poly.pdbx_strand_id
1 'polypeptide(L)'
;MKTPRLPIAIQQAVMRSLRDALARANLKLGRNYPEPKLVYQQRGTAAGTAWLESYEIRLNPVLLMENQQAFIDEVVPHELAHLLVWKHFGRVPPHGKEWKWMMESVLGVPARRTHQFELDSVRANTFPYXXXXXXXXXXRCQQHQLTVRRHNRVVRGETQYRCVRCGDTLVAEN
;
A
#
# COMPACT_ATOMS: atom_id res chain seq x y z
N MET A 1 16.10 7.93 -6.15
CA MET A 1 15.00 8.32 -7.02
C MET A 1 14.19 9.44 -6.37
N LYS A 2 13.91 10.43 -7.12
CA LYS A 2 13.18 11.59 -6.60
C LYS A 2 11.68 11.34 -6.60
N THR A 3 11.02 11.89 -5.59
CA THR A 3 9.57 11.90 -5.55
C THR A 3 9.07 12.77 -6.71
N PRO A 4 8.09 12.30 -7.48
CA PRO A 4 7.57 13.12 -8.55
C PRO A 4 6.87 14.36 -8.00
N ARG A 5 7.00 15.45 -8.74
CA ARG A 5 6.30 16.68 -8.40
C ARG A 5 4.86 16.56 -8.88
N LEU A 6 3.94 16.71 -7.95
CA LEU A 6 2.53 16.55 -8.28
C LEU A 6 1.94 17.84 -8.82
N PRO A 7 1.26 17.79 -9.96
CA PRO A 7 0.56 18.97 -10.45
C PRO A 7 -0.48 19.47 -9.45
N ILE A 8 -0.68 20.78 -9.46
CA ILE A 8 -1.66 21.38 -8.57
C ILE A 8 -3.06 20.82 -8.84
N ALA A 9 -3.39 20.57 -10.10
CA ALA A 9 -4.72 20.04 -10.41
C ALA A 9 -4.96 18.69 -9.76
N ILE A 10 -3.92 17.83 -9.69
CA ILE A 10 -4.07 16.54 -9.04
C ILE A 10 -4.23 16.72 -7.54
N GLN A 11 -3.43 17.61 -6.94
CA GLN A 11 -3.56 17.87 -5.52
C GLN A 11 -4.93 18.41 -5.17
N GLN A 12 -5.47 19.28 -6.01
CA GLN A 12 -6.81 19.82 -5.81
C GLN A 12 -7.87 18.73 -5.92
N ALA A 13 -7.70 17.81 -6.88
CA ALA A 13 -8.64 16.71 -7.03
C ALA A 13 -8.61 15.78 -5.80
N VAL A 14 -7.43 15.53 -5.26
CA VAL A 14 -7.29 14.73 -4.04
C VAL A 14 -8.04 15.40 -2.89
N MET A 15 -7.81 16.69 -2.68
CA MET A 15 -8.44 17.38 -1.56
C MET A 15 -9.95 17.50 -1.74
N ARG A 16 -10.40 17.69 -2.98
CA ARG A 16 -11.84 17.72 -3.25
C ARG A 16 -12.48 16.38 -2.90
N SER A 17 -11.84 15.29 -3.30
CA SER A 17 -12.33 13.96 -2.96
C SER A 17 -12.36 13.74 -1.45
N LEU A 18 -11.29 14.13 -0.77
CA LEU A 18 -11.22 13.97 0.68
C LEU A 18 -12.33 14.76 1.37
N ARG A 19 -12.49 16.00 0.98
CA ARG A 19 -13.48 16.87 1.64
C ARG A 19 -14.90 16.43 1.35
N ASP A 20 -15.16 15.99 0.13
CA ASP A 20 -16.50 15.48 -0.21
C ASP A 20 -16.82 14.23 0.58
N ALA A 21 -15.86 13.30 0.70
CA ALA A 21 -16.08 12.09 1.46
C ALA A 21 -16.28 12.39 2.93
N LEU A 22 -15.47 13.28 3.48
CA LEU A 22 -15.60 13.65 4.89
C LEU A 22 -16.95 14.32 5.15
N ALA A 23 -17.39 15.20 4.27
CA ALA A 23 -18.68 15.86 4.45
C ALA A 23 -19.82 14.83 4.42
N ARG A 24 -19.72 13.86 3.49
CA ARG A 24 -20.73 12.81 3.40
C ARG A 24 -20.76 12.00 4.69
N ALA A 25 -19.59 11.64 5.21
CA ALA A 25 -19.51 10.86 6.44
C ALA A 25 -20.08 11.63 7.62
N ASN A 26 -19.70 12.90 7.75
CA ASN A 26 -20.18 13.69 8.88
C ASN A 26 -21.69 13.86 8.84
N LEU A 27 -22.25 14.04 7.65
CA LEU A 27 -23.69 14.14 7.52
C LEU A 27 -24.37 12.84 7.94
N LYS A 28 -23.88 11.72 7.45
CA LYS A 28 -24.51 10.43 7.75
C LYS A 28 -24.35 10.02 9.21
N LEU A 29 -23.20 10.36 9.80
CA LEU A 29 -22.93 9.96 11.18
C LEU A 29 -23.43 10.97 12.20
N GLY A 30 -23.84 12.14 11.77
CA GLY A 30 -24.21 13.20 12.69
C GLY A 30 -23.04 13.69 13.53
N ARG A 31 -21.89 13.84 12.90
CA ARG A 31 -20.65 14.22 13.56
C ARG A 31 -19.98 15.36 12.83
N ASN A 32 -18.94 15.91 13.45
CA ASN A 32 -18.11 16.95 12.86
C ASN A 32 -16.63 16.54 12.97
N TYR A 33 -16.31 15.36 12.47
CA TYR A 33 -14.92 14.92 12.49
C TYR A 33 -14.07 15.87 11.64
N PRO A 34 -12.88 16.22 12.11
CA PRO A 34 -12.06 17.22 11.40
C PRO A 34 -11.37 16.63 10.18
N GLU A 35 -10.90 17.51 9.32
CA GLU A 35 -10.14 17.13 8.15
C GLU A 35 -8.77 16.62 8.57
N PRO A 36 -8.37 15.42 8.12
CA PRO A 36 -7.04 14.94 8.47
C PRO A 36 -5.96 15.66 7.70
N LYS A 37 -4.76 15.60 8.22
CA LYS A 37 -3.59 16.02 7.47
C LYS A 37 -3.35 15.03 6.33
N LEU A 38 -2.95 15.53 5.16
CA LEU A 38 -2.70 14.68 4.01
C LEU A 38 -1.37 15.06 3.39
N VAL A 39 -0.47 14.09 3.27
CA VAL A 39 0.84 14.32 2.68
C VAL A 39 1.12 13.24 1.64
N TYR A 40 2.12 13.51 0.80
CA TYR A 40 2.46 12.64 -0.32
C TYR A 40 3.82 11.99 -0.06
N GLN A 41 3.90 11.23 1.04
CA GLN A 41 5.16 10.70 1.51
C GLN A 41 5.18 9.18 1.62
N GLN A 42 4.15 8.51 1.12
CA GLN A 42 4.15 7.06 1.13
C GLN A 42 5.06 6.53 0.03
N ARG A 43 5.90 5.55 0.39
CA ARG A 43 6.82 4.92 -0.55
C ARG A 43 6.51 3.45 -0.69
N GLY A 44 7.09 2.82 -1.71
CA GLY A 44 6.97 1.40 -1.91
C GLY A 44 5.70 1.00 -2.60
N THR A 45 5.21 -0.19 -2.30
CA THR A 45 4.06 -0.75 -3.02
C THR A 45 2.71 -0.41 -2.41
N ALA A 46 2.69 0.15 -1.21
CA ALA A 46 1.44 0.60 -0.62
C ALA A 46 0.98 1.88 -1.28
N ALA A 47 -0.29 1.94 -1.64
CA ALA A 47 -0.83 3.15 -2.26
C ALA A 47 -1.01 4.26 -1.24
N GLY A 48 -1.39 3.92 -0.03
CA GLY A 48 -1.54 4.90 1.03
C GLY A 48 -1.57 4.25 2.37
N THR A 49 -1.42 5.06 3.40
CA THR A 49 -1.53 4.60 4.79
C THR A 49 -2.29 5.63 5.60
N ALA A 50 -2.96 5.14 6.63
CA ALA A 50 -3.67 6.00 7.58
C ALA A 50 -2.96 5.90 8.92
N TRP A 51 -2.52 7.04 9.42
CA TRP A 51 -1.80 7.13 10.68
C TRP A 51 -2.80 7.61 11.74
N LEU A 52 -3.26 6.67 12.56
CA LEU A 52 -4.41 6.94 13.41
C LEU A 52 -4.15 8.03 14.45
N GLU A 53 -3.07 7.88 15.20
CA GLU A 53 -2.83 8.80 16.32
C GLU A 53 -2.52 10.22 15.87
N SER A 54 -1.83 10.36 14.74
CA SER A 54 -1.57 11.69 14.20
C SER A 54 -2.68 12.18 13.28
N TYR A 55 -3.66 11.33 13.01
CA TYR A 55 -4.82 11.67 12.18
C TYR A 55 -4.37 12.17 10.82
N GLU A 56 -3.60 11.32 10.15
CA GLU A 56 -2.88 11.72 8.94
C GLU A 56 -3.01 10.64 7.87
N ILE A 57 -3.18 11.08 6.64
CA ILE A 57 -3.18 10.21 5.47
C ILE A 57 -1.89 10.44 4.70
N ARG A 58 -1.21 9.38 4.32
CA ARG A 58 -0.04 9.47 3.45
C ARG A 58 -0.32 8.73 2.16
N LEU A 59 -0.11 9.41 1.04
CA LEU A 59 -0.38 8.86 -0.28
C LEU A 59 0.92 8.67 -1.04
N ASN A 60 0.95 7.64 -1.87
CA ASN A 60 2.11 7.31 -2.70
C ASN A 60 2.05 8.15 -3.97
N PRO A 61 2.94 9.14 -4.12
CA PRO A 61 2.83 10.04 -5.26
C PRO A 61 3.12 9.39 -6.60
N VAL A 62 3.96 8.34 -6.62
CA VAL A 62 4.25 7.64 -7.87
C VAL A 62 2.99 6.94 -8.37
N LEU A 63 2.35 6.17 -7.49
CA LEU A 63 1.15 5.45 -7.90
C LEU A 63 0.00 6.42 -8.20
N LEU A 64 -0.07 7.53 -7.48
CA LEU A 64 -1.07 8.55 -7.77
C LEU A 64 -0.88 9.12 -9.17
N MET A 65 0.35 9.48 -9.54
CA MET A 65 0.60 10.02 -10.87
C MET A 65 0.28 9.02 -11.96
N GLU A 66 0.56 7.76 -11.74
CA GLU A 66 0.34 6.74 -12.76
C GLU A 66 -1.13 6.37 -12.93
N ASN A 67 -1.93 6.52 -11.89
CA ASN A 67 -3.31 6.05 -11.90
C ASN A 67 -4.35 7.15 -11.75
N GLN A 68 -3.95 8.29 -11.30
CA GLN A 68 -4.72 9.53 -11.24
C GLN A 68 -6.13 9.32 -10.68
N GLN A 69 -7.18 9.47 -11.50
CA GLN A 69 -8.52 9.42 -10.95
C GLN A 69 -8.87 8.07 -10.32
N ALA A 70 -8.38 6.97 -10.89
CA ALA A 70 -8.62 5.66 -10.30
C ALA A 70 -8.02 5.56 -8.90
N PHE A 71 -6.82 6.12 -8.72
CA PHE A 71 -6.19 6.17 -7.40
C PHE A 71 -7.03 7.01 -6.43
N ILE A 72 -7.43 8.19 -6.89
CA ILE A 72 -8.19 9.11 -6.03
C ILE A 72 -9.50 8.46 -5.60
N ASP A 73 -10.21 7.84 -6.53
CA ASP A 73 -11.51 7.26 -6.23
C ASP A 73 -11.42 6.09 -5.25
N GLU A 74 -10.31 5.37 -5.27
CA GLU A 74 -10.17 4.18 -4.45
C GLU A 74 -9.43 4.45 -3.15
N VAL A 75 -8.29 5.14 -3.22
CA VAL A 75 -7.36 5.20 -2.10
C VAL A 75 -7.77 6.26 -1.08
N VAL A 76 -8.24 7.42 -1.55
CA VAL A 76 -8.60 8.48 -0.62
C VAL A 76 -9.70 8.03 0.33
N PRO A 77 -10.82 7.48 -0.15
CA PRO A 77 -11.83 7.01 0.81
C PRO A 77 -11.36 5.84 1.66
N HIS A 78 -10.50 4.96 1.10
CA HIS A 78 -9.98 3.83 1.87
C HIS A 78 -9.26 4.32 3.12
N GLU A 79 -8.35 5.28 2.96
CA GLU A 79 -7.57 5.75 4.10
C GLU A 79 -8.38 6.64 5.01
N LEU A 80 -9.28 7.46 4.45
CA LEU A 80 -10.17 8.25 5.29
C LEU A 80 -11.03 7.34 6.16
N ALA A 81 -11.53 6.24 5.59
CA ALA A 81 -12.37 5.33 6.35
C ALA A 81 -11.65 4.76 7.56
N HIS A 82 -10.33 4.47 7.43
CA HIS A 82 -9.58 4.01 8.59
C HIS A 82 -9.57 5.05 9.72
N LEU A 83 -9.38 6.32 9.35
CA LEU A 83 -9.36 7.38 10.36
C LEU A 83 -10.73 7.58 10.99
N LEU A 84 -11.79 7.52 10.18
CA LEU A 84 -13.14 7.70 10.69
C LEU A 84 -13.56 6.54 11.59
N VAL A 85 -13.17 5.31 11.22
CA VAL A 85 -13.45 4.16 12.07
C VAL A 85 -12.79 4.34 13.43
N TRP A 86 -11.55 4.78 13.44
CA TRP A 86 -10.84 5.01 14.69
C TRP A 86 -11.52 6.07 15.53
N LYS A 87 -11.95 7.16 14.91
CA LYS A 87 -12.65 8.22 15.63
C LYS A 87 -14.00 7.76 16.17
N HIS A 88 -14.71 6.93 15.39
CA HIS A 88 -16.08 6.57 15.70
C HIS A 88 -16.17 5.36 16.62
N PHE A 89 -15.32 4.38 16.46
CA PHE A 89 -15.36 3.11 17.18
C PHE A 89 -14.18 2.88 18.11
N GLY A 90 -13.11 3.64 17.96
CA GLY A 90 -11.87 3.35 18.65
C GLY A 90 -11.03 2.35 17.88
N ARG A 91 -10.11 1.68 18.56
CA ARG A 91 -9.19 0.77 17.90
C ARG A 91 -9.86 -0.56 17.68
N VAL A 92 -10.04 -0.91 16.43
CA VAL A 92 -10.65 -2.16 15.99
C VAL A 92 -9.78 -2.74 14.88
N PRO A 93 -9.97 -4.02 14.52
CA PRO A 93 -9.14 -4.60 13.45
C PRO A 93 -9.30 -3.84 12.15
N PRO A 94 -8.21 -3.55 11.46
CA PRO A 94 -8.31 -2.88 10.16
C PRO A 94 -9.00 -3.80 9.16
N HIS A 95 -9.77 -3.22 8.27
CA HIS A 95 -10.52 -3.94 7.24
C HIS A 95 -11.51 -4.94 7.81
N GLY A 96 -11.92 -4.74 9.07
CA GLY A 96 -12.97 -5.53 9.66
C GLY A 96 -14.35 -4.97 9.34
N LYS A 97 -15.34 -5.43 10.11
CA LYS A 97 -16.74 -5.07 9.82
C LYS A 97 -16.96 -3.56 9.92
N GLU A 98 -16.29 -2.89 10.86
CA GLU A 98 -16.48 -1.46 11.04
C GLU A 98 -15.97 -0.69 9.82
N TRP A 99 -14.83 -1.09 9.28
CA TRP A 99 -14.28 -0.44 8.10
C TRP A 99 -15.14 -0.71 6.87
N LYS A 100 -15.61 -1.95 6.71
CA LYS A 100 -16.50 -2.26 5.57
C LYS A 100 -17.77 -1.44 5.64
N TRP A 101 -18.34 -1.32 6.82
CA TRP A 101 -19.53 -0.51 7.00
C TRP A 101 -19.26 0.95 6.66
N MET A 102 -18.13 1.47 7.15
CA MET A 102 -17.79 2.86 6.86
C MET A 102 -17.61 3.08 5.35
N MET A 103 -16.97 2.15 4.67
CA MET A 103 -16.77 2.28 3.24
C MET A 103 -18.08 2.21 2.48
N GLU A 104 -18.87 1.16 2.73
CA GLU A 104 -20.01 0.86 1.89
C GLU A 104 -21.27 1.62 2.29
N SER A 105 -21.55 1.67 3.58
CA SER A 105 -22.79 2.29 4.04
C SER A 105 -22.67 3.78 4.26
N VAL A 106 -21.51 4.25 4.68
CA VAL A 106 -21.32 5.67 4.97
C VAL A 106 -20.75 6.41 3.75
N LEU A 107 -19.67 5.92 3.19
CA LEU A 107 -19.02 6.60 2.07
C LEU A 107 -19.54 6.16 0.71
N GLY A 108 -20.19 5.03 0.62
CA GLY A 108 -20.75 4.55 -0.64
C GLY A 108 -19.71 4.06 -1.63
N VAL A 109 -18.64 3.47 -1.15
CA VAL A 109 -17.52 3.02 -1.97
C VAL A 109 -17.27 1.54 -1.70
N PRO A 110 -16.93 0.74 -2.72
CA PRO A 110 -16.66 -0.68 -2.47
C PRO A 110 -15.52 -0.86 -1.47
N ALA A 111 -15.67 -1.83 -0.59
CA ALA A 111 -14.68 -2.10 0.45
C ALA A 111 -13.66 -3.10 -0.05
N ARG A 112 -12.62 -2.61 -0.71
CA ARG A 112 -11.52 -3.43 -1.19
C ARG A 112 -10.31 -3.23 -0.32
N ARG A 113 -9.74 -4.34 0.17
CA ARG A 113 -8.61 -4.26 1.08
C ARG A 113 -7.33 -3.83 0.37
N THR A 114 -7.15 -4.25 -0.88
CA THR A 114 -5.92 -3.96 -1.62
C THR A 114 -6.26 -3.38 -2.98
N HIS A 115 -5.32 -2.61 -3.51
CA HIS A 115 -5.47 -2.07 -4.85
C HIS A 115 -4.93 -3.05 -5.89
N GLN A 116 -5.19 -2.74 -7.16
CA GLN A 116 -4.72 -3.55 -8.27
C GLN A 116 -3.87 -2.73 -9.24
N PHE A 117 -3.20 -1.71 -8.72
CA PHE A 117 -2.34 -0.88 -9.54
C PHE A 117 -1.06 -1.62 -9.87
N GLU A 118 -0.51 -1.35 -11.06
CA GLU A 118 0.79 -1.89 -11.43
C GLU A 118 1.86 -1.36 -10.49
N LEU A 119 2.77 -2.24 -10.10
CA LEU A 119 3.75 -1.90 -9.10
C LEU A 119 5.18 -1.86 -9.62
N ASP A 120 5.38 -2.04 -10.93
CA ASP A 120 6.73 -2.14 -11.47
C ASP A 120 7.57 -0.91 -11.17
N SER A 121 6.98 0.27 -11.22
CA SER A 121 7.72 1.51 -11.01
C SER A 121 8.11 1.76 -9.56
N VAL A 122 7.43 1.13 -8.60
CA VAL A 122 7.69 1.36 -7.18
C VAL A 122 8.32 0.16 -6.49
N ARG A 123 8.34 -0.98 -7.14
CA ARG A 123 8.90 -2.18 -6.54
C ARG A 123 10.42 -2.06 -6.50
N ALA A 124 11.01 -2.41 -5.36
CA ALA A 124 12.46 -2.38 -5.23
C ALA A 124 13.06 -3.37 -6.23
N ASN A 125 14.26 -3.03 -6.75
CA ASN A 125 14.97 -3.96 -7.60
C ASN A 125 15.27 -5.23 -6.83
N THR A 126 14.95 -6.36 -7.46
CA THR A 126 15.25 -7.67 -6.87
C THR A 126 15.92 -8.54 -7.92
N PHE A 127 16.55 -9.62 -7.43
CA PHE A 127 17.26 -10.57 -8.28
C PHE A 127 16.64 -11.95 -8.09
N PRO A 128 16.32 -12.69 -9.15
CA PRO A 128 15.71 -14.01 -9.02
C PRO A 128 16.73 -15.04 -8.58
N TYR A 129 16.31 -15.87 -7.66
CA TYR A 129 17.12 -16.98 -7.14
C TYR A 129 16.27 -18.22 -7.15
N UNK A 130 16.91 -19.25 -7.42
CA UNK A 130 16.22 -20.53 -7.51
C UNK A 130 16.78 -21.46 -6.49
N UNK A 131 16.23 -22.39 -6.22
CA UNK A 131 16.70 -23.36 -5.34
C UNK A 131 17.65 -24.16 -6.11
N UNK A 132 18.36 -24.45 -5.51
CA UNK A 132 19.40 -25.18 -6.12
C UNK A 132 19.07 -26.55 -6.45
N UNK A 133 18.69 -26.95 -5.74
CA UNK A 133 18.47 -28.27 -5.92
C UNK A 133 17.23 -28.52 -6.66
N UNK A 134 17.22 -27.81 -7.13
CA UNK A 134 16.16 -27.81 -7.78
C UNK A 134 15.60 -28.78 -8.53
N UNK A 135 16.09 -29.38 -8.55
CA UNK A 135 15.77 -30.33 -9.36
C UNK A 135 14.32 -30.58 -9.21
N UNK A 136 14.18 -30.88 -9.00
CA UNK A 136 12.97 -31.45 -8.95
C UNK A 136 11.92 -30.49 -8.63
N UNK A 137 11.88 -29.89 -9.32
CA UNK A 137 11.04 -29.37 -9.01
C UNK A 137 9.86 -29.36 -8.21
N UNK A 138 10.08 -29.25 -7.45
CA UNK A 138 9.02 -29.24 -6.70
C UNK A 138 8.46 -27.98 -6.91
N UNK A 139 7.94 -27.89 -7.26
CA UNK A 139 7.27 -26.86 -7.51
C UNK A 139 7.04 -25.91 -6.44
N ARG A 140 7.01 -26.23 -5.41
CA ARG A 140 6.61 -25.41 -4.28
C ARG A 140 7.56 -24.25 -4.04
N CYS A 141 8.83 -24.45 -4.28
CA CYS A 141 9.83 -23.45 -3.90
C CYS A 141 10.71 -23.11 -5.10
N GLN A 142 10.09 -22.77 -6.18
CA GLN A 142 10.83 -22.62 -7.42
C GLN A 142 11.64 -21.34 -7.48
N GLN A 143 11.13 -20.25 -7.00
CA GLN A 143 11.79 -18.98 -7.23
C GLN A 143 11.67 -18.10 -6.01
N HIS A 144 12.74 -17.37 -5.75
CA HIS A 144 12.80 -16.38 -4.70
C HIS A 144 13.38 -15.10 -5.29
N GLN A 145 13.09 -13.98 -4.62
CA GLN A 145 13.61 -12.69 -5.04
C GLN A 145 14.43 -12.12 -3.88
N LEU A 146 15.68 -11.81 -4.16
CA LEU A 146 16.55 -11.19 -3.17
C LEU A 146 16.72 -9.72 -3.50
N THR A 147 16.76 -8.88 -2.46
CA THR A 147 17.03 -7.48 -2.64
C THR A 147 18.46 -7.26 -3.12
N VAL A 148 18.73 -6.05 -3.61
CA VAL A 148 20.09 -5.71 -4.06
C VAL A 148 21.09 -5.93 -2.93
N ARG A 149 20.73 -5.54 -1.73
CA ARG A 149 21.63 -5.68 -0.58
C ARG A 149 21.99 -7.14 -0.34
N ARG A 150 20.98 -8.01 -0.31
CA ARG A 150 21.25 -9.44 -0.08
C ARG A 150 21.96 -10.06 -1.26
N HIS A 151 21.56 -9.70 -2.47
CA HIS A 151 22.23 -10.19 -3.66
C HIS A 151 23.71 -9.86 -3.65
N ASN A 152 24.07 -8.63 -3.31
CA ASN A 152 25.46 -8.22 -3.27
C ASN A 152 26.25 -8.99 -2.23
N ARG A 153 25.66 -9.31 -1.11
CA ARG A 153 26.35 -10.11 -0.09
C ARG A 153 26.66 -11.51 -0.61
N VAL A 154 25.74 -12.09 -1.37
CA VAL A 154 25.98 -13.39 -1.98
C VAL A 154 27.10 -13.30 -3.01
N VAL A 155 27.06 -12.28 -3.86
CA VAL A 155 28.07 -12.10 -4.89
C VAL A 155 29.46 -11.95 -4.29
N ARG A 156 29.57 -11.25 -3.16
CA ARG A 156 30.87 -11.07 -2.51
C ARG A 156 31.31 -12.28 -1.70
N GLY A 157 30.48 -13.33 -1.65
CA GLY A 157 30.84 -14.53 -0.92
C GLY A 157 30.69 -14.41 0.59
N GLU A 158 29.97 -13.39 1.07
CA GLU A 158 29.81 -13.19 2.49
C GLU A 158 28.79 -14.12 3.12
N THR A 159 27.81 -14.57 2.35
CA THR A 159 26.75 -15.39 2.89
C THR A 159 26.05 -16.16 1.78
N GLN A 160 25.24 -17.12 2.20
CA GLN A 160 24.27 -17.78 1.33
C GLN A 160 22.93 -17.78 2.04
N TYR A 161 21.86 -17.72 1.28
CA TYR A 161 20.53 -17.76 1.84
C TYR A 161 19.86 -19.09 1.51
N ARG A 162 19.00 -19.54 2.38
CA ARG A 162 18.26 -20.79 2.20
C ARG A 162 16.78 -20.53 2.18
N CYS A 163 16.07 -21.36 1.43
CA CYS A 163 14.62 -21.32 1.44
C CYS A 163 14.12 -21.79 2.81
N VAL A 164 13.26 -20.97 3.46
CA VAL A 164 12.75 -21.37 4.77
C VAL A 164 11.79 -22.54 4.70
N ARG A 165 11.25 -22.83 3.52
CA ARG A 165 10.33 -23.94 3.36
C ARG A 165 11.05 -25.27 3.17
N CYS A 166 11.99 -25.31 2.23
CA CYS A 166 12.62 -26.58 1.87
C CYS A 166 14.07 -26.70 2.28
N GLY A 167 14.68 -25.60 2.74
CA GLY A 167 16.06 -25.63 3.22
C GLY A 167 17.12 -25.61 2.14
N ASP A 168 16.75 -25.58 0.86
CA ASP A 168 17.74 -25.53 -0.20
C ASP A 168 18.45 -24.19 -0.24
N THR A 169 19.74 -24.24 -0.60
CA THR A 169 20.49 -23.02 -0.80
C THR A 169 20.01 -22.33 -2.07
N LEU A 170 19.87 -21.02 -2.01
CA LEU A 170 19.41 -20.23 -3.13
C LEU A 170 20.58 -19.91 -4.04
N VAL A 171 20.37 -20.09 -5.35
CA VAL A 171 21.38 -19.84 -6.37
C VAL A 171 20.84 -18.81 -7.35
N ALA A 172 21.69 -17.84 -7.72
CA ALA A 172 21.25 -16.78 -8.61
C ALA A 172 20.90 -17.35 -9.99
N GLU A 173 19.81 -16.87 -10.55
CA GLU A 173 19.46 -17.17 -11.93
C GLU A 173 20.17 -16.22 -12.87
N ASN A 174 20.59 -16.71 -14.00
CA ASN A 174 21.21 -15.87 -15.02
C ASN A 174 20.21 -15.33 -16.01
#